data_6322601586a5b98f5c20d15ebde8233b
#
_entry.id   6322601586a5b98f5c20d15ebde8233b
#
_cell.length_a   1.000
_cell.length_b   1.000
_cell.length_c   1.000
_cell.angle_alpha   90.00
_cell.angle_beta   90.00
_cell.angle_gamma   90.00
#
_symmetry.space_group_name_H-M   'P 1'
#
loop_
_entity.id
_entity.type
_entity.pdbx_description
1 polymer ?
#
loop_
_entity_poly.entity_id
_entity_poly.type
_entity_poly.pdbx_seq_one_letter_code
_entity_poly.pdbx_strand_id
1 'polypeptide(L)'
;KKLRAQTGTPVTERRRLISEEVMKDLNTTGCLYWDTERHEALYYDGQHIIPMDPTNRKWKTLLNLRYWIVDGEPEFKVVNETLTAFVQDRGIPVVPKTSYFWSKQQGLLYVYNGEGMVYRLDGKTIEVVRNGTDGILFRDTLNMEPFTAMPGDASTPSLETAIFGIPNYDEQLARHTREQATALFRLWTYSLFFSEYMDAQPHLIIAGPTDSGKSLALQAVGELLLGSTSTVSAIPSDRDTFETAVSNAHHVFLDNVDTPNKWLEDALCEVATGIQFTRRKLYTTNDHVTFKVKCHLGMTTRNHWFTRSDVSTRLVVLYVDRRGEKISPTVLLDRIRNNRNQLWYELLQDLNKIVGVIKTWAPKQHDLRMAAYADFMLASAQALDLPEMGLLRTLEMNQKQTARDASILWSVLEQWVRQVWNNPQTNEPGFKNNGQWTTAAKLHAELRGLANTLGVLREYERQIPNARSLAQNLKELSKDMASVVQMDTKVGNPANLYKFVLADHVLPQSEMVEGTLIA
;
A
#
# COMPACT_ATOMS: atom_id res chain seq x y z
N LYS A 1 -47.74 15.04 -1.04
CA LYS A 1 -48.66 16.13 -0.59
C LYS A 1 -50.07 15.65 -0.37
N LYS A 2 -50.71 14.93 -1.34
CA LYS A 2 -52.12 14.47 -1.22
C LYS A 2 -52.35 13.59 -0.01
N LEU A 3 -51.50 12.62 0.28
CA LEU A 3 -51.60 11.73 1.45
C LEU A 3 -51.43 12.47 2.79
N ARG A 4 -50.58 13.51 2.85
CA ARG A 4 -50.42 14.33 4.05
C ARG A 4 -51.68 15.20 4.35
N ALA A 5 -52.44 15.54 3.33
CA ALA A 5 -53.65 16.38 3.44
C ALA A 5 -54.93 15.59 3.72
N GLN A 6 -54.90 14.25 3.75
CA GLN A 6 -56.06 13.42 4.03
C GLN A 6 -56.51 13.57 5.49
N THR A 7 -57.63 14.21 5.70
CA THR A 7 -58.33 14.29 6.99
C THR A 7 -59.17 13.02 7.17
N GLY A 8 -59.02 12.34 8.31
CA GLY A 8 -59.80 11.12 8.63
C GLY A 8 -59.00 9.82 8.67
N THR A 9 -57.81 9.74 8.06
CA THR A 9 -56.95 8.57 8.17
C THR A 9 -56.11 8.64 9.45
N PRO A 10 -56.01 7.57 10.25
CA PRO A 10 -55.14 7.53 11.43
C PRO A 10 -53.67 7.87 11.06
N VAL A 11 -52.99 8.60 11.92
CA VAL A 11 -51.62 9.09 11.67
C VAL A 11 -50.66 7.95 11.32
N THR A 12 -50.79 6.81 12.00
CA THR A 12 -49.95 5.62 11.78
C THR A 12 -50.19 5.01 10.40
N GLU A 13 -51.43 4.90 9.97
CA GLU A 13 -51.78 4.37 8.66
C GLU A 13 -51.35 5.31 7.54
N ARG A 14 -51.55 6.60 7.72
CA ARG A 14 -51.03 7.63 6.80
C ARG A 14 -49.55 7.55 6.59
N ARG A 15 -48.77 7.38 7.66
CA ARG A 15 -47.30 7.21 7.59
C ARG A 15 -46.90 5.95 6.87
N ARG A 16 -47.63 4.83 7.09
CA ARG A 16 -47.41 3.58 6.36
C ARG A 16 -47.65 3.77 4.86
N LEU A 17 -48.76 4.39 4.48
CA LEU A 17 -49.09 4.67 3.06
C LEU A 17 -48.02 5.58 2.41
N ILE A 18 -47.51 6.58 3.12
CA ILE A 18 -46.41 7.42 2.64
C ILE A 18 -45.17 6.57 2.37
N SER A 19 -44.79 5.69 3.29
CA SER A 19 -43.64 4.81 3.14
C SER A 19 -43.78 3.86 1.93
N GLU A 20 -44.98 3.28 1.74
CA GLU A 20 -45.29 2.40 0.61
C GLU A 20 -45.17 3.14 -0.74
N GLU A 21 -45.69 4.36 -0.84
CA GLU A 21 -45.58 5.17 -2.06
C GLU A 21 -44.14 5.62 -2.36
N VAL A 22 -43.40 6.00 -1.33
CA VAL A 22 -41.94 6.32 -1.49
C VAL A 22 -41.17 5.09 -1.98
N MET A 23 -41.44 3.93 -1.39
CA MET A 23 -40.78 2.68 -1.77
C MET A 23 -41.12 2.30 -3.22
N LYS A 24 -42.38 2.39 -3.62
CA LYS A 24 -42.84 2.10 -4.99
C LYS A 24 -42.17 3.02 -6.01
N ASP A 25 -42.08 4.31 -5.70
CA ASP A 25 -41.44 5.29 -6.58
C ASP A 25 -39.93 5.07 -6.69
N LEU A 26 -39.25 4.76 -5.58
CA LEU A 26 -37.81 4.43 -5.58
C LEU A 26 -37.51 3.16 -6.40
N ASN A 27 -38.36 2.11 -6.29
CA ASN A 27 -38.22 0.90 -7.10
C ASN A 27 -38.49 1.13 -8.60
N THR A 28 -39.26 2.16 -8.94
CA THR A 28 -39.57 2.51 -10.35
C THR A 28 -38.44 3.34 -10.96
N THR A 29 -37.74 4.14 -10.15
CA THR A 29 -36.78 5.13 -10.61
C THR A 29 -35.33 4.72 -10.36
N GLY A 30 -35.10 3.60 -9.70
CA GLY A 30 -33.79 3.07 -9.38
C GLY A 30 -33.86 1.65 -8.85
N CYS A 31 -32.83 1.24 -8.16
CA CYS A 31 -32.73 -0.09 -7.56
C CYS A 31 -32.39 0.02 -6.06
N LEU A 32 -32.93 -0.91 -5.29
CA LEU A 32 -32.69 -1.03 -3.87
C LEU A 32 -31.75 -2.19 -3.61
N TYR A 33 -30.60 -1.91 -3.01
CA TYR A 33 -29.57 -2.88 -2.72
C TYR A 33 -29.34 -3.02 -1.22
N TRP A 34 -29.01 -4.22 -0.77
CA TRP A 34 -28.52 -4.50 0.57
C TRP A 34 -27.02 -4.78 0.52
N ASP A 35 -26.22 -3.91 1.14
CA ASP A 35 -24.80 -4.17 1.31
C ASP A 35 -24.59 -5.25 2.36
N THR A 36 -24.11 -6.41 1.93
CA THR A 36 -23.93 -7.59 2.79
C THR A 36 -22.70 -7.49 3.69
N GLU A 37 -21.73 -6.64 3.37
CA GLU A 37 -20.55 -6.42 4.19
C GLU A 37 -20.75 -5.34 5.26
N ARG A 38 -21.34 -4.20 4.88
CA ARG A 38 -21.57 -3.08 5.80
C ARG A 38 -22.93 -3.13 6.49
N HIS A 39 -23.79 -4.09 6.12
CA HIS A 39 -25.16 -4.24 6.63
C HIS A 39 -25.93 -2.92 6.55
N GLU A 40 -25.95 -2.32 5.37
CA GLU A 40 -26.66 -1.07 5.12
C GLU A 40 -27.54 -1.13 3.89
N ALA A 41 -28.65 -0.39 3.94
CA ALA A 41 -29.54 -0.23 2.82
C ALA A 41 -29.03 0.85 1.85
N LEU A 42 -29.10 0.58 0.55
CA LEU A 42 -28.58 1.45 -0.50
C LEU A 42 -29.65 1.69 -1.55
N TYR A 43 -29.78 2.93 -2.00
CA TYR A 43 -30.55 3.30 -3.17
C TYR A 43 -29.59 3.66 -4.32
N TYR A 44 -29.79 3.06 -5.47
CA TYR A 44 -29.05 3.37 -6.71
C TYR A 44 -30.00 4.07 -7.69
N ASP A 45 -29.68 5.32 -8.06
CA ASP A 45 -30.52 6.17 -8.90
C ASP A 45 -30.25 6.01 -10.41
N GLY A 46 -29.44 5.01 -10.80
CA GLY A 46 -28.98 4.78 -12.17
C GLY A 46 -27.59 5.35 -12.45
N GLN A 47 -27.02 6.11 -11.52
CA GLN A 47 -25.68 6.72 -11.62
C GLN A 47 -24.90 6.60 -10.32
N HIS A 48 -25.51 6.96 -9.19
CA HIS A 48 -24.88 7.03 -7.88
C HIS A 48 -25.52 6.09 -6.87
N ILE A 49 -24.74 5.58 -5.94
CA ILE A 49 -25.22 4.85 -4.78
C ILE A 49 -25.41 5.84 -3.63
N ILE A 50 -26.61 5.87 -3.06
CA ILE A 50 -26.97 6.69 -1.93
C ILE A 50 -27.25 5.77 -0.72
N PRO A 51 -26.40 5.78 0.33
CA PRO A 51 -26.72 5.09 1.57
C PRO A 51 -28.01 5.64 2.18
N MET A 52 -28.95 4.74 2.51
CA MET A 52 -30.24 5.09 3.11
C MET A 52 -30.10 5.29 4.63
N ASP A 53 -29.08 6.04 5.01
CA ASP A 53 -28.76 6.36 6.39
C ASP A 53 -29.36 7.72 6.78
N PRO A 54 -30.03 7.84 7.95
CA PRO A 54 -30.63 9.10 8.40
C PRO A 54 -29.62 10.23 8.63
N THR A 55 -28.32 9.93 8.71
CA THR A 55 -27.26 10.94 8.79
C THR A 55 -26.73 11.37 7.42
N ASN A 56 -26.96 10.58 6.37
CA ASN A 56 -26.46 10.84 5.03
C ASN A 56 -27.13 12.05 4.38
N ARG A 57 -26.32 13.05 3.99
CA ARG A 57 -26.82 14.30 3.41
C ARG A 57 -27.55 14.11 2.07
N LYS A 58 -27.01 13.24 1.18
CA LYS A 58 -27.63 12.98 -0.14
C LYS A 58 -29.00 12.34 0.04
N TRP A 59 -29.11 11.39 0.98
CA TRP A 59 -30.38 10.73 1.31
C TRP A 59 -31.43 11.70 1.86
N LYS A 60 -31.05 12.52 2.83
CA LYS A 60 -31.94 13.58 3.36
C LYS A 60 -32.41 14.53 2.28
N THR A 61 -31.51 14.96 1.41
CA THR A 61 -31.81 15.86 0.29
C THR A 61 -32.81 15.20 -0.68
N LEU A 62 -32.60 13.92 -1.03
CA LEU A 62 -33.49 13.18 -1.90
C LEU A 62 -34.92 13.10 -1.30
N LEU A 63 -35.03 12.70 -0.03
CA LEU A 63 -36.33 12.60 0.66
C LEU A 63 -37.03 13.97 0.75
N ASN A 64 -36.27 15.01 1.04
CA ASN A 64 -36.83 16.36 1.14
C ASN A 64 -37.29 16.90 -0.22
N LEU A 65 -36.44 16.93 -1.22
CA LEU A 65 -36.75 17.57 -2.50
C LEU A 65 -37.77 16.79 -3.30
N ARG A 66 -37.71 15.45 -3.28
CA ARG A 66 -38.59 14.62 -4.09
C ARG A 66 -39.94 14.33 -3.41
N TYR A 67 -39.92 14.10 -2.08
CA TYR A 67 -41.10 13.67 -1.34
C TYR A 67 -41.57 14.67 -0.29
N TRP A 68 -40.85 15.79 -0.10
CA TRP A 68 -41.15 16.80 0.93
C TRP A 68 -41.09 16.23 2.35
N ILE A 69 -40.24 15.23 2.59
CA ILE A 69 -40.03 14.62 3.89
C ILE A 69 -38.75 15.24 4.48
N VAL A 70 -38.94 16.06 5.51
CA VAL A 70 -37.88 16.86 6.11
C VAL A 70 -37.28 16.13 7.30
N ASP A 71 -35.97 16.19 7.44
CA ASP A 71 -35.26 15.68 8.61
C ASP A 71 -35.81 16.30 9.90
N GLY A 72 -35.97 15.48 10.95
CA GLY A 72 -36.59 15.88 12.21
C GLY A 72 -38.13 15.72 12.27
N GLU A 73 -38.81 15.52 11.14
CA GLU A 73 -40.22 15.18 11.16
C GLU A 73 -40.42 13.69 11.55
N PRO A 74 -41.54 13.36 12.25
CA PRO A 74 -41.87 11.97 12.56
C PRO A 74 -42.01 11.07 11.33
N GLU A 75 -42.48 11.64 10.21
CA GLU A 75 -42.58 10.98 8.90
C GLU A 75 -41.24 10.53 8.38
N PHE A 76 -40.18 11.34 8.54
CA PHE A 76 -38.82 11.00 8.12
C PHE A 76 -38.33 9.72 8.81
N LYS A 77 -38.50 9.63 10.12
CA LYS A 77 -38.11 8.46 10.92
C LYS A 77 -38.82 7.20 10.45
N VAL A 78 -40.17 7.26 10.34
CA VAL A 78 -41.00 6.09 9.94
C VAL A 78 -40.66 5.63 8.53
N VAL A 79 -40.55 6.57 7.56
CA VAL A 79 -40.17 6.25 6.19
C VAL A 79 -38.80 5.60 6.14
N ASN A 80 -37.80 6.18 6.82
CA ASN A 80 -36.45 5.64 6.83
C ASN A 80 -36.38 4.23 7.42
N GLU A 81 -37.02 4.00 8.57
CA GLU A 81 -37.07 2.69 9.23
C GLU A 81 -37.77 1.65 8.35
N THR A 82 -38.91 2.01 7.76
CA THR A 82 -39.69 1.11 6.90
C THR A 82 -38.90 0.72 5.63
N LEU A 83 -38.29 1.71 4.97
CA LEU A 83 -37.50 1.46 3.77
C LEU A 83 -36.26 0.63 4.08
N THR A 84 -35.55 0.93 5.16
CA THR A 84 -34.37 0.15 5.57
C THR A 84 -34.74 -1.30 5.87
N ALA A 85 -35.81 -1.55 6.61
CA ALA A 85 -36.32 -2.91 6.89
C ALA A 85 -36.72 -3.64 5.61
N PHE A 86 -37.41 -2.96 4.69
CA PHE A 86 -37.76 -3.54 3.39
C PHE A 86 -36.53 -3.93 2.57
N VAL A 87 -35.52 -3.04 2.49
CA VAL A 87 -34.31 -3.30 1.72
C VAL A 87 -33.47 -4.42 2.37
N GLN A 88 -33.46 -4.52 3.69
CA GLN A 88 -32.84 -5.63 4.40
C GLN A 88 -33.48 -6.98 4.06
N ASP A 89 -34.83 -7.04 3.91
CA ASP A 89 -35.56 -8.28 3.59
C ASP A 89 -35.57 -8.60 2.10
N ARG A 90 -35.72 -7.59 1.25
CA ARG A 90 -36.01 -7.72 -0.18
C ARG A 90 -35.02 -7.08 -1.12
N GLY A 91 -34.06 -6.32 -0.62
CA GLY A 91 -33.04 -5.65 -1.43
C GLY A 91 -32.11 -6.65 -2.13
N ILE A 92 -31.63 -6.26 -3.30
CA ILE A 92 -30.66 -7.07 -4.05
C ILE A 92 -29.35 -7.09 -3.27
N PRO A 93 -28.81 -8.28 -2.88
CA PRO A 93 -27.56 -8.35 -2.15
C PRO A 93 -26.40 -7.89 -3.02
N VAL A 94 -25.51 -7.04 -2.48
CA VAL A 94 -24.36 -6.50 -3.18
C VAL A 94 -23.22 -6.22 -2.22
N VAL A 95 -22.00 -6.21 -2.74
CA VAL A 95 -20.78 -5.68 -2.09
C VAL A 95 -20.24 -4.57 -2.98
N PRO A 96 -20.61 -3.30 -2.72
CA PRO A 96 -20.13 -2.19 -3.53
C PRO A 96 -18.63 -2.02 -3.43
N LYS A 97 -18.01 -1.68 -4.56
CA LYS A 97 -16.55 -1.47 -4.67
C LYS A 97 -16.19 -0.01 -4.43
N THR A 98 -14.91 0.21 -4.18
CA THR A 98 -14.31 1.56 -4.06
C THR A 98 -13.27 1.75 -5.15
N SER A 99 -13.34 2.84 -5.89
CA SER A 99 -12.38 3.30 -6.90
C SER A 99 -12.06 2.29 -8.03
N TYR A 100 -11.57 1.09 -7.73
CA TYR A 100 -11.10 0.11 -8.72
C TYR A 100 -11.53 -1.30 -8.33
N PHE A 101 -11.70 -2.16 -9.33
CA PHE A 101 -12.04 -3.57 -9.08
C PHE A 101 -11.55 -4.47 -10.21
N TRP A 102 -10.70 -5.44 -9.88
CA TRP A 102 -10.31 -6.52 -10.78
C TRP A 102 -11.24 -7.73 -10.61
N SER A 103 -12.02 -8.04 -11.64
CA SER A 103 -12.83 -9.25 -11.67
C SER A 103 -12.03 -10.43 -12.23
N LYS A 104 -11.47 -11.24 -11.34
CA LYS A 104 -10.71 -12.44 -11.72
C LYS A 104 -11.56 -13.41 -12.57
N GLN A 105 -12.85 -13.52 -12.25
CA GLN A 105 -13.76 -14.42 -12.95
C GLN A 105 -14.02 -13.98 -14.40
N GLN A 106 -14.15 -12.70 -14.64
CA GLN A 106 -14.45 -12.13 -15.94
C GLN A 106 -13.17 -11.75 -16.72
N GLY A 107 -12.04 -11.61 -16.05
CA GLY A 107 -10.79 -11.08 -16.63
C GLY A 107 -10.91 -9.62 -17.05
N LEU A 108 -11.67 -8.83 -16.28
CA LEU A 108 -11.97 -7.43 -16.54
C LEU A 108 -11.52 -6.54 -15.38
N LEU A 109 -10.97 -5.38 -15.72
CA LEU A 109 -10.68 -4.33 -14.75
C LEU A 109 -11.72 -3.21 -14.90
N TYR A 110 -12.26 -2.78 -13.77
CA TYR A 110 -13.20 -1.67 -13.68
C TYR A 110 -12.57 -0.52 -12.92
N VAL A 111 -12.58 0.67 -13.49
CA VAL A 111 -12.03 1.90 -12.92
C VAL A 111 -13.12 2.94 -12.85
N TYR A 112 -13.55 3.31 -11.64
CA TYR A 112 -14.58 4.30 -11.41
C TYR A 112 -14.04 5.71 -11.66
N ASN A 113 -14.78 6.55 -12.38
CA ASN A 113 -14.33 7.89 -12.74
C ASN A 113 -14.69 8.98 -11.71
N GLY A 114 -15.40 8.62 -10.63
CA GLY A 114 -15.87 9.56 -9.60
C GLY A 114 -17.23 10.20 -9.88
N GLU A 115 -17.84 9.97 -11.06
CA GLU A 115 -19.10 10.63 -11.48
C GLU A 115 -20.08 9.65 -12.14
N GLY A 116 -20.20 8.45 -11.59
CA GLY A 116 -21.18 7.46 -12.03
C GLY A 116 -20.84 6.70 -13.31
N MET A 117 -19.67 6.95 -13.92
CA MET A 117 -19.17 6.22 -15.07
C MET A 117 -17.99 5.34 -14.68
N VAL A 118 -17.79 4.27 -15.41
CA VAL A 118 -16.75 3.26 -15.17
C VAL A 118 -16.02 2.97 -16.46
N TYR A 119 -14.70 3.03 -16.44
CA TYR A 119 -13.87 2.49 -17.50
C TYR A 119 -13.75 0.98 -17.32
N ARG A 120 -14.21 0.21 -18.30
CA ARG A 120 -14.12 -1.24 -18.35
C ARG A 120 -13.03 -1.65 -19.32
N LEU A 121 -12.00 -2.33 -18.81
CA LEU A 121 -10.82 -2.74 -19.56
C LEU A 121 -10.83 -4.26 -19.72
N ASP A 122 -10.72 -4.74 -20.95
CA ASP A 122 -10.74 -6.18 -21.30
C ASP A 122 -9.39 -6.69 -21.82
N GLY A 123 -8.37 -5.83 -21.90
CA GLY A 123 -7.05 -6.12 -22.45
C GLY A 123 -6.93 -5.90 -23.95
N LYS A 124 -8.03 -5.49 -24.61
CA LYS A 124 -8.05 -5.11 -26.04
C LYS A 124 -8.66 -3.72 -26.20
N THR A 125 -9.79 -3.50 -25.56
CA THR A 125 -10.56 -2.26 -25.63
C THR A 125 -10.77 -1.66 -24.24
N ILE A 126 -10.99 -0.34 -24.21
CA ILE A 126 -11.41 0.41 -23.04
C ILE A 126 -12.76 0.98 -23.36
N GLU A 127 -13.78 0.58 -22.61
CA GLU A 127 -15.16 1.04 -22.80
C GLU A 127 -15.57 1.89 -21.60
N VAL A 128 -16.37 2.92 -21.87
CA VAL A 128 -17.00 3.73 -20.81
C VAL A 128 -18.43 3.24 -20.62
N VAL A 129 -18.71 2.70 -19.45
CA VAL A 129 -20.00 2.12 -19.11
C VAL A 129 -20.57 2.80 -17.87
N ARG A 130 -21.86 2.63 -17.62
CA ARG A 130 -22.51 3.15 -16.39
C ARG A 130 -22.09 2.34 -15.17
N ASN A 131 -22.01 3.00 -14.02
CA ASN A 131 -21.92 2.31 -12.75
C ASN A 131 -23.04 1.27 -12.62
N GLY A 132 -22.75 0.07 -12.12
CA GLY A 132 -23.73 -1.03 -12.06
C GLY A 132 -23.74 -1.97 -13.28
N THR A 133 -23.01 -1.64 -14.36
CA THR A 133 -22.82 -2.57 -15.48
C THR A 133 -22.13 -3.85 -14.99
N ASP A 134 -22.53 -4.99 -15.54
CA ASP A 134 -22.06 -6.33 -15.16
C ASP A 134 -22.31 -6.68 -13.67
N GLY A 135 -23.23 -5.96 -13.00
CA GLY A 135 -23.51 -6.13 -11.57
C GLY A 135 -22.44 -5.52 -10.64
N ILE A 136 -21.46 -4.79 -11.19
CA ILE A 136 -20.39 -4.15 -10.41
C ILE A 136 -20.81 -2.72 -10.08
N LEU A 137 -21.01 -2.47 -8.79
CA LEU A 137 -21.40 -1.17 -8.25
C LEU A 137 -20.25 -0.52 -7.49
N PHE A 138 -20.01 0.75 -7.75
CA PHE A 138 -19.02 1.57 -7.04
C PHE A 138 -19.72 2.60 -6.16
N ARG A 139 -19.22 2.75 -4.93
CA ARG A 139 -19.61 3.85 -4.04
C ARG A 139 -18.97 5.14 -4.49
N ASP A 140 -19.69 6.24 -4.35
CA ASP A 140 -19.06 7.55 -4.44
C ASP A 140 -18.03 7.71 -3.31
N THR A 141 -16.79 7.92 -3.68
CA THR A 141 -15.74 8.29 -2.72
C THR A 141 -15.78 9.80 -2.52
N LEU A 142 -15.94 10.23 -1.27
CA LEU A 142 -16.05 11.66 -0.91
C LEU A 142 -14.81 12.49 -1.32
N ASN A 143 -13.69 11.82 -1.55
CA ASN A 143 -12.39 12.45 -1.77
C ASN A 143 -11.82 12.19 -3.18
N MET A 144 -12.64 11.81 -4.16
CA MET A 144 -12.18 11.61 -5.54
C MET A 144 -12.80 12.66 -6.44
N GLU A 145 -11.98 13.51 -7.04
CA GLU A 145 -12.41 14.41 -8.11
C GLU A 145 -12.68 13.59 -9.37
N PRO A 146 -13.81 13.83 -10.05
CA PRO A 146 -14.10 13.17 -11.31
C PRO A 146 -13.02 13.42 -12.37
N PHE A 147 -12.86 12.45 -13.26
CA PHE A 147 -11.96 12.59 -14.42
C PHE A 147 -12.60 12.04 -15.69
N THR A 148 -12.16 12.56 -16.82
CA THR A 148 -12.50 12.05 -18.14
C THR A 148 -11.22 11.83 -18.92
N ALA A 149 -10.86 10.55 -19.12
CA ALA A 149 -9.63 10.21 -19.83
C ALA A 149 -9.70 10.66 -21.29
N MET A 150 -8.72 11.44 -21.73
CA MET A 150 -8.62 11.94 -23.10
C MET A 150 -7.16 11.92 -23.57
N PRO A 151 -6.91 11.67 -24.88
CA PRO A 151 -5.55 11.69 -25.41
C PRO A 151 -4.87 13.02 -25.15
N GLY A 152 -3.58 12.97 -24.82
CA GLY A 152 -2.73 14.15 -24.75
C GLY A 152 -2.17 14.53 -26.14
N ASP A 153 -1.50 15.67 -26.17
CA ASP A 153 -0.71 16.15 -27.32
C ASP A 153 0.80 16.09 -27.03
N ALA A 154 1.62 16.58 -27.94
CA ALA A 154 3.07 16.58 -27.79
C ALA A 154 3.60 17.41 -26.61
N SER A 155 2.80 18.32 -26.06
CA SER A 155 3.15 19.13 -24.88
C SER A 155 2.74 18.49 -23.56
N THR A 156 1.90 17.43 -23.60
CA THR A 156 1.43 16.72 -22.43
C THR A 156 2.57 15.93 -21.77
N PRO A 157 2.80 16.08 -20.46
CA PRO A 157 3.79 15.30 -19.76
C PRO A 157 3.36 13.82 -19.70
N SER A 158 4.29 12.90 -19.89
CA SER A 158 4.04 11.47 -19.64
C SER A 158 3.96 11.16 -18.14
N LEU A 159 3.37 10.02 -17.79
CA LEU A 159 3.40 9.49 -16.40
C LEU A 159 4.82 9.37 -15.86
N GLU A 160 5.77 8.98 -16.73
CA GLU A 160 7.18 8.89 -16.37
C GLU A 160 7.72 10.24 -15.90
N THR A 161 7.51 11.30 -16.67
CA THR A 161 8.03 12.65 -16.35
C THR A 161 7.23 13.36 -15.27
N ALA A 162 5.93 13.11 -15.18
CA ALA A 162 5.05 13.78 -14.23
C ALA A 162 5.07 13.15 -12.84
N ILE A 163 5.34 11.84 -12.71
CA ILE A 163 5.15 11.08 -11.47
C ILE A 163 6.36 10.21 -11.15
N PHE A 164 6.68 9.22 -12.00
CA PHE A 164 7.64 8.18 -11.64
C PHE A 164 9.09 8.65 -11.64
N GLY A 165 9.43 9.70 -12.40
CA GLY A 165 10.74 10.36 -12.39
C GLY A 165 10.92 11.43 -11.32
N ILE A 166 9.92 11.67 -10.44
CA ILE A 166 10.02 12.67 -9.37
C ILE A 166 11.09 12.29 -8.33
N PRO A 167 11.17 11.04 -7.81
CA PRO A 167 12.20 10.69 -6.85
C PRO A 167 13.60 10.75 -7.45
N ASN A 168 14.57 11.27 -6.67
CA ASN A 168 15.98 11.15 -7.03
C ASN A 168 16.52 9.87 -6.43
N TYR A 169 16.48 8.78 -7.21
CA TYR A 169 16.84 7.45 -6.71
C TYR A 169 18.33 7.34 -6.37
N ASP A 170 18.63 6.74 -5.22
CA ASP A 170 19.98 6.42 -4.75
C ASP A 170 20.39 5.03 -5.26
N GLU A 171 21.10 4.97 -6.37
CA GLU A 171 21.53 3.72 -7.00
C GLU A 171 22.57 2.96 -6.16
N GLN A 172 23.38 3.68 -5.40
CA GLN A 172 24.44 3.07 -4.59
C GLN A 172 23.86 2.35 -3.38
N LEU A 173 22.99 3.04 -2.63
CA LEU A 173 22.34 2.44 -1.47
C LEU A 173 21.37 1.34 -1.88
N ALA A 174 20.61 1.57 -2.95
CA ALA A 174 19.61 0.63 -3.43
C ALA A 174 20.19 -0.60 -4.14
N ARG A 175 21.43 -0.52 -4.64
CA ARG A 175 22.08 -1.57 -5.45
C ARG A 175 21.27 -1.98 -6.70
N HIS A 176 20.51 -1.05 -7.26
CA HIS A 176 19.77 -1.20 -8.53
C HIS A 176 19.78 0.11 -9.31
N THR A 177 19.52 0.05 -10.61
CA THR A 177 19.55 1.24 -11.47
C THR A 177 18.33 2.13 -11.25
N ARG A 178 18.44 3.38 -11.69
CA ARG A 178 17.33 4.33 -11.67
C ARG A 178 16.12 3.79 -12.44
N GLU A 179 16.35 3.16 -13.60
CA GLU A 179 15.28 2.57 -14.42
C GLU A 179 14.54 1.47 -13.66
N GLN A 180 15.27 0.62 -12.91
CA GLN A 180 14.68 -0.42 -12.08
C GLN A 180 13.87 0.17 -10.93
N ALA A 181 14.36 1.21 -10.27
CA ALA A 181 13.63 1.90 -9.20
C ALA A 181 12.35 2.56 -9.72
N THR A 182 12.46 3.25 -10.86
CA THR A 182 11.31 3.87 -11.53
C THR A 182 10.27 2.82 -11.92
N ALA A 183 10.71 1.69 -12.49
CA ALA A 183 9.82 0.58 -12.84
C ALA A 183 9.14 -0.03 -11.61
N LEU A 184 9.85 -0.23 -10.49
CA LEU A 184 9.26 -0.70 -9.23
C LEU A 184 8.18 0.26 -8.71
N PHE A 185 8.43 1.57 -8.74
CA PHE A 185 7.45 2.58 -8.33
C PHE A 185 6.20 2.57 -9.23
N ARG A 186 6.41 2.50 -10.55
CA ARG A 186 5.34 2.39 -11.54
C ARG A 186 4.51 1.13 -11.32
N LEU A 187 5.14 -0.04 -11.20
CA LEU A 187 4.45 -1.31 -11.01
C LEU A 187 3.73 -1.38 -9.65
N TRP A 188 4.32 -0.81 -8.60
CA TRP A 188 3.61 -0.67 -7.33
C TRP A 188 2.35 0.21 -7.48
N THR A 189 2.45 1.35 -8.16
CA THR A 189 1.30 2.22 -8.41
C THR A 189 0.21 1.49 -9.22
N TYR A 190 0.60 0.71 -10.22
CA TYR A 190 -0.36 -0.06 -11.02
C TYR A 190 -0.99 -1.23 -10.22
N SER A 191 -0.28 -1.77 -9.25
CA SER A 191 -0.81 -2.82 -8.38
C SER A 191 -2.02 -2.37 -7.55
N LEU A 192 -2.18 -1.07 -7.33
CA LEU A 192 -3.37 -0.50 -6.65
C LEU A 192 -4.69 -0.89 -7.34
N PHE A 193 -4.66 -1.10 -8.65
CA PHE A 193 -5.84 -1.44 -9.45
C PHE A 193 -6.18 -2.94 -9.43
N PHE A 194 -5.30 -3.78 -8.92
CA PHE A 194 -5.41 -5.24 -8.96
C PHE A 194 -5.41 -5.87 -7.56
N SER A 195 -6.03 -5.21 -6.58
CA SER A 195 -6.08 -5.69 -5.19
C SER A 195 -6.64 -7.11 -5.06
N GLU A 196 -7.62 -7.50 -5.89
CA GLU A 196 -8.23 -8.82 -5.87
C GLU A 196 -7.36 -9.91 -6.52
N TYR A 197 -6.35 -9.52 -7.28
CA TYR A 197 -5.37 -10.46 -7.85
C TYR A 197 -4.40 -10.98 -6.80
N MET A 198 -4.09 -10.15 -5.78
CA MET A 198 -3.07 -10.41 -4.79
C MET A 198 -3.66 -10.89 -3.45
N ASP A 199 -3.05 -11.91 -2.85
CA ASP A 199 -3.42 -12.37 -1.50
C ASP A 199 -2.94 -11.40 -0.42
N ALA A 200 -1.77 -10.79 -0.63
CA ALA A 200 -1.21 -9.75 0.23
C ALA A 200 -0.85 -8.51 -0.60
N GLN A 201 -1.23 -7.33 -0.09
CA GLN A 201 -0.94 -6.05 -0.72
C GLN A 201 0.49 -5.60 -0.41
N PRO A 202 1.29 -5.22 -1.42
CA PRO A 202 2.60 -4.62 -1.16
C PRO A 202 2.45 -3.20 -0.62
N HIS A 203 3.22 -2.86 0.42
CA HIS A 203 3.33 -1.49 0.92
C HIS A 203 4.57 -0.83 0.34
N LEU A 204 4.47 0.43 -0.06
CA LEU A 204 5.59 1.21 -0.56
C LEU A 204 6.24 2.01 0.56
N ILE A 205 7.56 2.00 0.60
CA ILE A 205 8.35 2.91 1.42
C ILE A 205 9.31 3.69 0.53
N ILE A 206 9.29 5.01 0.64
CA ILE A 206 10.30 5.87 0.04
C ILE A 206 11.19 6.39 1.17
N ALA A 207 12.43 5.90 1.23
CA ALA A 207 13.39 6.18 2.29
C ALA A 207 14.54 7.08 1.79
N GLY A 208 14.93 8.08 2.58
CA GLY A 208 16.04 8.95 2.25
C GLY A 208 16.03 10.30 2.98
N PRO A 209 17.04 11.15 2.77
CA PRO A 209 17.20 12.41 3.48
C PRO A 209 16.05 13.40 3.20
N THR A 210 16.04 14.50 3.91
CA THR A 210 15.15 15.65 3.60
C THR A 210 15.50 16.23 2.23
N ASP A 211 14.52 16.87 1.58
CA ASP A 211 14.66 17.48 0.24
C ASP A 211 14.97 16.49 -0.91
N SER A 212 14.60 15.22 -0.74
CA SER A 212 14.77 14.17 -1.78
C SER A 212 13.51 13.94 -2.65
N GLY A 213 12.39 14.63 -2.38
CA GLY A 213 11.15 14.52 -3.15
C GLY A 213 10.20 13.38 -2.74
N LYS A 214 10.44 12.71 -1.61
CA LYS A 214 9.63 11.56 -1.12
C LYS A 214 8.13 11.88 -1.02
N SER A 215 7.81 12.85 -0.18
CA SER A 215 6.40 13.24 0.07
C SER A 215 5.75 13.78 -1.20
N LEU A 216 6.52 14.52 -2.03
CA LEU A 216 6.05 15.03 -3.31
C LEU A 216 5.71 13.90 -4.29
N ALA A 217 6.49 12.80 -4.31
CA ALA A 217 6.20 11.65 -5.17
C ALA A 217 4.89 10.96 -4.78
N LEU A 218 4.65 10.71 -3.48
CA LEU A 218 3.37 10.16 -3.02
C LEU A 218 2.20 11.13 -3.27
N GLN A 219 2.42 12.43 -3.05
CA GLN A 219 1.41 13.45 -3.33
C GLN A 219 1.07 13.50 -4.82
N ALA A 220 2.05 13.35 -5.71
CA ALA A 220 1.84 13.30 -7.16
C ALA A 220 0.97 12.10 -7.59
N VAL A 221 1.22 10.92 -7.01
CA VAL A 221 0.34 9.75 -7.22
C VAL A 221 -1.07 10.04 -6.71
N GLY A 222 -1.20 10.62 -5.53
CA GLY A 222 -2.49 10.99 -4.95
C GLY A 222 -3.25 12.01 -5.80
N GLU A 223 -2.59 13.05 -6.29
CA GLU A 223 -3.18 14.06 -7.19
C GLU A 223 -3.64 13.43 -8.52
N LEU A 224 -2.90 12.50 -9.07
CA LEU A 224 -3.37 11.75 -10.24
C LEU A 224 -4.64 10.97 -9.91
N LEU A 225 -4.61 10.16 -8.86
CA LEU A 225 -5.68 9.18 -8.57
C LEU A 225 -6.93 9.86 -7.99
N LEU A 226 -6.78 10.77 -7.05
CA LEU A 226 -7.89 11.37 -6.30
C LEU A 226 -8.16 12.84 -6.67
N GLY A 227 -7.20 13.54 -7.27
CA GLY A 227 -7.29 14.98 -7.53
C GLY A 227 -6.79 15.82 -6.36
N SER A 228 -7.13 17.10 -6.33
CA SER A 228 -6.63 18.10 -5.37
C SER A 228 -7.04 17.83 -3.91
N THR A 229 -7.98 16.93 -3.69
CA THR A 229 -8.40 16.48 -2.36
C THR A 229 -7.45 15.44 -1.74
N SER A 230 -6.49 14.95 -2.52
CA SER A 230 -5.49 14.00 -2.05
C SER A 230 -4.60 14.61 -0.98
N THR A 231 -4.35 13.85 0.08
CA THR A 231 -3.46 14.26 1.17
C THR A 231 -2.46 13.17 1.49
N VAL A 232 -1.21 13.59 1.72
CA VAL A 232 -0.22 12.76 2.40
C VAL A 232 -0.21 13.21 3.86
N SER A 233 -0.69 12.37 4.76
CA SER A 233 -0.93 12.72 6.15
C SER A 233 0.15 12.19 7.08
N ALA A 234 0.33 12.83 8.23
CA ALA A 234 1.16 12.26 9.28
C ALA A 234 0.56 10.94 9.79
N ILE A 235 1.43 10.06 10.32
CA ILE A 235 0.97 8.83 10.95
C ILE A 235 0.03 9.14 12.12
N PRO A 236 -1.13 8.48 12.23
CA PRO A 236 -2.01 8.63 13.37
C PRO A 236 -1.31 8.28 14.70
N SER A 237 -1.69 8.98 15.77
CA SER A 237 -1.12 8.76 17.10
C SER A 237 -1.49 7.40 17.71
N ASP A 238 -2.62 6.86 17.30
CA ASP A 238 -3.19 5.63 17.83
C ASP A 238 -3.67 4.68 16.70
N ARG A 239 -3.77 3.40 17.06
CA ARG A 239 -4.16 2.34 16.17
C ARG A 239 -5.61 2.49 15.67
N ASP A 240 -6.55 2.90 16.49
CA ASP A 240 -7.96 3.00 16.13
C ASP A 240 -8.20 4.06 15.04
N THR A 241 -7.50 5.19 15.13
CA THR A 241 -7.52 6.24 14.09
C THR A 241 -6.92 5.74 12.79
N PHE A 242 -5.80 5.00 12.85
CA PHE A 242 -5.20 4.36 11.68
C PHE A 242 -6.15 3.36 11.04
N GLU A 243 -6.74 2.46 11.82
CA GLU A 243 -7.71 1.48 11.36
C GLU A 243 -8.94 2.13 10.71
N THR A 244 -9.36 3.28 11.23
CA THR A 244 -10.43 4.06 10.63
C THR A 244 -10.04 4.60 9.26
N ALA A 245 -8.84 5.12 9.11
CA ALA A 245 -8.35 5.64 7.85
C ALA A 245 -8.26 4.53 6.78
N VAL A 246 -7.63 3.39 7.10
CA VAL A 246 -7.47 2.29 6.13
C VAL A 246 -8.78 1.57 5.79
N SER A 247 -9.78 1.61 6.68
CA SER A 247 -11.10 1.01 6.45
C SER A 247 -11.95 1.75 5.43
N ASN A 248 -11.68 3.03 5.21
CA ASN A 248 -12.47 3.90 4.35
C ASN A 248 -11.75 4.31 3.06
N ALA A 249 -10.53 3.82 2.85
CA ALA A 249 -9.71 4.18 1.70
C ALA A 249 -9.17 2.93 0.98
N HIS A 250 -9.06 3.03 -0.34
CA HIS A 250 -8.40 2.00 -1.15
C HIS A 250 -6.87 2.05 -0.99
N HIS A 251 -6.33 3.25 -0.81
CA HIS A 251 -4.93 3.51 -0.50
C HIS A 251 -4.79 4.68 0.47
N VAL A 252 -3.74 4.66 1.28
CA VAL A 252 -3.41 5.72 2.26
C VAL A 252 -1.94 6.07 2.13
N PHE A 253 -1.64 7.37 2.11
CA PHE A 253 -0.27 7.88 2.07
C PHE A 253 0.10 8.55 3.38
N LEU A 254 1.21 8.08 3.99
CA LEU A 254 1.70 8.54 5.28
C LEU A 254 3.08 9.18 5.14
N ASP A 255 3.22 10.35 5.72
CA ASP A 255 4.48 11.12 5.69
C ASP A 255 5.25 10.99 7.00
N ASN A 256 6.58 11.00 6.90
CA ASN A 256 7.51 11.02 8.03
C ASN A 256 7.28 9.89 9.06
N VAL A 257 7.20 8.64 8.57
CA VAL A 257 7.13 7.45 9.42
C VAL A 257 8.52 7.16 10.01
N ASP A 258 9.08 8.14 10.73
CA ASP A 258 10.47 8.12 11.20
C ASP A 258 10.61 7.50 12.60
N THR A 259 9.53 7.49 13.39
CA THR A 259 9.57 7.02 14.77
C THR A 259 9.01 5.60 14.88
N PRO A 260 9.76 4.65 15.47
CA PRO A 260 9.26 3.31 15.73
C PRO A 260 7.99 3.34 16.58
N ASN A 261 6.93 2.75 16.05
CA ASN A 261 5.66 2.60 16.73
C ASN A 261 5.32 1.11 16.89
N LYS A 262 5.12 0.66 18.11
CA LYS A 262 4.95 -0.77 18.43
C LYS A 262 3.78 -1.43 17.73
N TRP A 263 2.69 -0.69 17.49
CA TRP A 263 1.50 -1.24 16.85
C TRP A 263 1.59 -1.22 15.31
N LEU A 264 2.46 -0.37 14.73
CA LEU A 264 2.46 -0.16 13.27
C LEU A 264 2.92 -1.38 12.50
N GLU A 265 3.97 -2.07 12.95
CA GLU A 265 4.46 -3.28 12.27
C GLU A 265 3.40 -4.39 12.22
N ASP A 266 2.66 -4.59 13.31
CA ASP A 266 1.53 -5.53 13.33
C ASP A 266 0.42 -5.08 12.38
N ALA A 267 0.05 -3.81 12.43
CA ALA A 267 -0.98 -3.23 11.57
C ALA A 267 -0.62 -3.33 10.08
N LEU A 268 0.65 -3.11 9.69
CA LEU A 268 1.13 -3.30 8.31
C LEU A 268 0.93 -4.74 7.84
N CYS A 269 1.31 -5.72 8.68
CA CYS A 269 1.11 -7.13 8.35
C CYS A 269 -0.36 -7.50 8.19
N GLU A 270 -1.21 -6.99 9.05
CA GLU A 270 -2.64 -7.24 9.05
C GLU A 270 -3.33 -6.59 7.85
N VAL A 271 -3.05 -5.31 7.57
CA VAL A 271 -3.63 -4.58 6.44
C VAL A 271 -3.19 -5.19 5.10
N ALA A 272 -1.93 -5.64 4.99
CA ALA A 272 -1.45 -6.29 3.77
C ALA A 272 -2.26 -7.53 3.40
N THR A 273 -2.61 -8.37 4.38
CA THR A 273 -3.32 -9.64 4.15
C THR A 273 -4.84 -9.51 4.24
N GLY A 274 -5.32 -8.36 4.63
CA GLY A 274 -6.74 -8.08 4.87
C GLY A 274 -7.13 -8.41 6.30
N ILE A 275 -7.19 -7.38 7.13
CA ILE A 275 -7.65 -7.47 8.50
C ILE A 275 -9.17 -7.53 8.57
N GLN A 276 -9.67 -8.33 9.50
CA GLN A 276 -11.09 -8.31 9.87
C GLN A 276 -11.27 -7.34 11.05
N PHE A 277 -11.91 -6.22 10.77
CA PHE A 277 -12.31 -5.30 11.82
C PHE A 277 -13.71 -5.65 12.30
N THR A 278 -13.84 -5.76 13.63
CA THR A 278 -15.14 -5.88 14.28
C THR A 278 -15.43 -4.57 14.97
N ARG A 279 -16.36 -3.79 14.44
CA ARG A 279 -16.80 -2.54 15.05
C ARG A 279 -18.20 -2.67 15.64
N ARG A 280 -18.38 -2.06 16.80
CA ARG A 280 -19.70 -1.91 17.38
C ARG A 280 -20.49 -0.88 16.58
N LYS A 281 -21.67 -1.26 16.11
CA LYS A 281 -22.58 -0.32 15.44
C LYS A 281 -23.07 0.70 16.46
N LEU A 282 -22.83 1.98 16.19
CA LEU A 282 -23.33 3.05 17.05
C LEU A 282 -24.87 2.97 17.10
N TYR A 283 -25.41 3.13 18.32
CA TYR A 283 -26.86 3.08 18.61
C TYR A 283 -27.50 1.68 18.59
N THR A 284 -26.75 0.58 18.55
CA THR A 284 -27.27 -0.77 18.77
C THR A 284 -26.64 -1.40 20.02
N THR A 285 -27.44 -2.22 20.74
CA THR A 285 -26.99 -2.71 22.06
C THR A 285 -25.89 -3.78 21.97
N ASN A 286 -25.85 -4.57 20.87
CA ASN A 286 -24.88 -5.68 20.72
C ASN A 286 -24.49 -6.03 19.27
N ASP A 287 -24.82 -5.20 18.26
CA ASP A 287 -24.48 -5.53 16.87
C ASP A 287 -23.03 -5.17 16.56
N HIS A 288 -22.29 -6.16 16.13
CA HIS A 288 -20.93 -6.02 15.61
C HIS A 288 -20.96 -6.16 14.07
N VAL A 289 -20.37 -5.22 13.38
CA VAL A 289 -20.13 -5.33 11.94
C VAL A 289 -18.68 -5.74 11.75
N THR A 290 -18.47 -6.88 11.09
CA THR A 290 -17.14 -7.39 10.74
C THR A 290 -16.93 -7.20 9.25
N PHE A 291 -15.92 -6.45 8.85
CA PHE A 291 -15.58 -6.26 7.45
C PHE A 291 -14.08 -6.48 7.24
N LYS A 292 -13.75 -7.04 6.08
CA LYS A 292 -12.37 -7.30 5.69
C LYS A 292 -11.84 -6.09 4.93
N VAL A 293 -10.76 -5.51 5.43
CA VAL A 293 -10.10 -4.36 4.81
C VAL A 293 -8.76 -4.78 4.24
N LYS A 294 -8.57 -4.52 2.96
CA LYS A 294 -7.27 -4.51 2.30
C LYS A 294 -7.01 -3.08 1.84
N CYS A 295 -5.88 -2.53 2.22
CA CYS A 295 -5.51 -1.17 1.85
C CYS A 295 -4.04 -1.14 1.43
N HIS A 296 -3.74 -0.41 0.37
CA HIS A 296 -2.36 -0.15 -0.03
C HIS A 296 -1.81 1.04 0.75
N LEU A 297 -0.61 0.90 1.28
CA LEU A 297 0.04 1.98 2.01
C LEU A 297 1.28 2.46 1.26
N GLY A 298 1.36 3.78 1.07
CA GLY A 298 2.57 4.47 0.64
C GLY A 298 3.11 5.29 1.80
N MET A 299 4.38 5.11 2.16
CA MET A 299 4.98 5.74 3.33
C MET A 299 6.29 6.42 2.97
N THR A 300 6.59 7.54 3.63
CA THR A 300 7.91 8.17 3.56
C THR A 300 8.62 8.07 4.90
N THR A 301 9.94 7.92 4.86
CA THR A 301 10.79 7.91 6.06
C THR A 301 12.18 8.48 5.74
N ARG A 302 12.90 8.96 6.74
CA ARG A 302 14.31 9.33 6.60
C ARG A 302 15.20 8.10 6.59
N ASN A 303 14.95 7.20 7.54
CA ASN A 303 15.68 5.96 7.70
C ASN A 303 14.69 4.83 7.84
N HIS A 304 14.95 3.75 7.16
CA HIS A 304 14.16 2.54 7.30
C HIS A 304 14.42 1.88 8.68
N TRP A 305 13.36 1.63 9.44
CA TRP A 305 13.48 1.09 10.80
C TRP A 305 12.68 -0.21 11.04
N PHE A 306 11.97 -0.71 10.04
CA PHE A 306 11.21 -1.95 10.16
C PHE A 306 12.18 -3.14 10.23
N THR A 307 12.23 -3.80 11.40
CA THR A 307 13.21 -4.86 11.68
C THR A 307 12.66 -6.27 11.50
N ARG A 308 11.35 -6.41 11.50
CA ARG A 308 10.69 -7.71 11.45
C ARG A 308 10.68 -8.26 10.02
N SER A 309 11.12 -9.51 9.85
CA SER A 309 11.14 -10.18 8.54
C SER A 309 9.75 -10.37 7.93
N ASP A 310 8.71 -10.53 8.77
CA ASP A 310 7.33 -10.63 8.32
C ASP A 310 6.77 -9.31 7.77
N VAL A 311 7.32 -8.16 8.18
CA VAL A 311 7.01 -6.84 7.63
C VAL A 311 7.83 -6.60 6.36
N SER A 312 9.16 -6.75 6.43
CA SER A 312 10.07 -6.45 5.32
C SER A 312 9.72 -7.21 4.03
N THR A 313 9.24 -8.46 4.16
CA THR A 313 8.80 -9.26 3.01
C THR A 313 7.50 -8.77 2.36
N ARG A 314 6.83 -7.76 2.93
CA ARG A 314 5.64 -7.11 2.37
C ARG A 314 5.90 -5.68 1.87
N LEU A 315 7.17 -5.26 1.90
CA LEU A 315 7.55 -3.92 1.51
C LEU A 315 8.20 -3.88 0.12
N VAL A 316 7.92 -2.82 -0.59
CA VAL A 316 8.70 -2.33 -1.73
C VAL A 316 9.38 -1.06 -1.24
N VAL A 317 10.70 -1.07 -1.13
CA VAL A 317 11.47 0.06 -0.59
C VAL A 317 12.23 0.74 -1.72
N LEU A 318 12.04 2.04 -1.86
CA LEU A 318 12.76 2.90 -2.78
C LEU A 318 13.68 3.81 -1.99
N TYR A 319 14.97 3.72 -2.24
CA TYR A 319 15.96 4.62 -1.65
C TYR A 319 16.16 5.83 -2.55
N VAL A 320 16.14 7.03 -1.93
CA VAL A 320 16.28 8.29 -2.64
C VAL A 320 17.30 9.18 -1.96
N ASP A 321 18.01 10.01 -2.75
CA ASP A 321 18.98 10.98 -2.27
C ASP A 321 18.52 12.41 -2.52
N ARG A 322 19.24 13.37 -1.96
CA ARG A 322 18.95 14.79 -2.15
C ARG A 322 18.99 15.17 -3.62
N ARG A 323 18.07 16.03 -4.02
CA ARG A 323 18.07 16.59 -5.36
C ARG A 323 19.08 17.76 -5.44
N GLY A 324 19.85 17.77 -6.52
CA GLY A 324 20.71 18.94 -6.85
C GLY A 324 19.87 20.16 -7.24
N GLU A 325 18.80 19.95 -8.02
CA GLU A 325 17.89 21.01 -8.44
C GLU A 325 16.57 20.95 -7.66
N LYS A 326 16.10 22.10 -7.15
CA LYS A 326 14.82 22.19 -6.45
C LYS A 326 13.69 22.46 -7.44
N ILE A 327 12.79 21.50 -7.57
CA ILE A 327 11.54 21.72 -8.28
C ILE A 327 10.52 22.28 -7.30
N SER A 328 9.83 23.37 -7.68
CA SER A 328 8.72 23.89 -6.87
C SER A 328 7.60 22.84 -6.79
N PRO A 329 7.22 22.37 -5.59
CA PRO A 329 6.12 21.41 -5.44
C PRO A 329 4.82 21.91 -6.09
N THR A 330 4.50 23.19 -5.93
CA THR A 330 3.30 23.81 -6.50
C THR A 330 3.28 23.69 -8.02
N VAL A 331 4.39 24.06 -8.69
CA VAL A 331 4.47 24.00 -10.16
C VAL A 331 4.29 22.56 -10.68
N LEU A 332 4.87 21.59 -9.98
CA LEU A 332 4.75 20.18 -10.37
C LEU A 332 3.33 19.65 -10.16
N LEU A 333 2.72 19.93 -9.02
CA LEU A 333 1.35 19.50 -8.72
C LEU A 333 0.32 20.18 -9.64
N ASP A 334 0.48 21.47 -9.93
CA ASP A 334 -0.37 22.17 -10.89
C ASP A 334 -0.22 21.59 -12.30
N ARG A 335 0.98 21.17 -12.69
CA ARG A 335 1.19 20.48 -13.95
C ARG A 335 0.43 19.15 -14.01
N ILE A 336 0.40 18.38 -12.92
CA ILE A 336 -0.37 17.15 -12.82
C ILE A 336 -1.87 17.45 -12.90
N ARG A 337 -2.38 18.41 -12.12
CA ARG A 337 -3.79 18.80 -12.12
C ARG A 337 -4.28 19.23 -13.49
N ASN A 338 -3.52 20.08 -14.16
CA ASN A 338 -3.86 20.59 -15.48
C ASN A 338 -3.86 19.52 -16.58
N ASN A 339 -3.09 18.45 -16.42
CA ASN A 339 -2.98 17.34 -17.37
C ASN A 339 -3.59 16.03 -16.84
N ARG A 340 -4.40 16.08 -15.76
CA ARG A 340 -4.88 14.87 -15.07
C ARG A 340 -5.67 13.95 -15.99
N ASN A 341 -6.50 14.48 -16.86
CA ASN A 341 -7.30 13.69 -17.79
C ASN A 341 -6.44 12.96 -18.84
N GLN A 342 -5.37 13.60 -19.30
CA GLN A 342 -4.42 13.00 -20.25
C GLN A 342 -3.54 11.95 -19.57
N LEU A 343 -3.07 12.22 -18.36
CA LEU A 343 -2.33 11.24 -17.55
C LEU A 343 -3.19 10.01 -17.22
N TRP A 344 -4.48 10.19 -16.94
CA TRP A 344 -5.43 9.09 -16.79
C TRP A 344 -5.59 8.29 -18.09
N TYR A 345 -5.60 8.95 -19.25
CA TYR A 345 -5.64 8.24 -20.53
C TYR A 345 -4.43 7.32 -20.69
N GLU A 346 -3.21 7.82 -20.47
CA GLU A 346 -1.97 7.03 -20.51
C GLU A 346 -2.03 5.86 -19.53
N LEU A 347 -2.44 6.14 -18.27
CA LEU A 347 -2.58 5.14 -17.23
C LEU A 347 -3.55 4.01 -17.63
N LEU A 348 -4.73 4.35 -18.16
CA LEU A 348 -5.71 3.36 -18.60
C LEU A 348 -5.19 2.52 -19.79
N GLN A 349 -4.42 3.10 -20.72
CA GLN A 349 -3.79 2.35 -21.80
C GLN A 349 -2.80 1.31 -21.25
N ASP A 350 -1.96 1.69 -20.31
CA ASP A 350 -1.03 0.76 -19.67
C ASP A 350 -1.75 -0.33 -18.87
N LEU A 351 -2.75 0.05 -18.06
CA LEU A 351 -3.58 -0.92 -17.34
C LEU A 351 -4.28 -1.89 -18.28
N ASN A 352 -4.76 -1.43 -19.43
CA ASN A 352 -5.39 -2.31 -20.42
C ASN A 352 -4.39 -3.31 -21.04
N LYS A 353 -3.15 -2.89 -21.31
CA LYS A 353 -2.08 -3.82 -21.72
C LYS A 353 -1.83 -4.88 -20.64
N ILE A 354 -1.76 -4.47 -19.37
CA ILE A 354 -1.59 -5.38 -18.24
C ILE A 354 -2.75 -6.37 -18.15
N VAL A 355 -4.01 -5.92 -18.29
CA VAL A 355 -5.18 -6.80 -18.34
C VAL A 355 -5.06 -7.84 -19.46
N GLY A 356 -4.55 -7.45 -20.62
CA GLY A 356 -4.33 -8.36 -21.76
C GLY A 356 -3.42 -9.54 -21.45
N VAL A 357 -2.41 -9.31 -20.63
CA VAL A 357 -1.43 -10.34 -20.22
C VAL A 357 -1.91 -11.10 -18.98
N ILE A 358 -2.35 -10.37 -17.93
CA ILE A 358 -2.62 -10.96 -16.62
C ILE A 358 -3.79 -11.96 -16.61
N LYS A 359 -4.78 -11.77 -17.48
CA LYS A 359 -5.93 -12.69 -17.58
C LYS A 359 -5.57 -14.08 -18.09
N THR A 360 -4.45 -14.22 -18.78
CA THR A 360 -3.92 -15.50 -19.31
C THR A 360 -2.63 -15.92 -18.64
N TRP A 361 -2.16 -15.15 -17.63
CA TRP A 361 -0.92 -15.43 -16.93
C TRP A 361 -1.00 -16.71 -16.14
N ALA A 362 -0.06 -17.61 -16.36
CA ALA A 362 0.10 -18.80 -15.55
C ALA A 362 0.99 -18.47 -14.34
N PRO A 363 0.50 -18.62 -13.10
CA PRO A 363 1.28 -18.36 -11.90
C PRO A 363 2.59 -19.15 -11.91
N LYS A 364 3.69 -18.48 -11.56
CA LYS A 364 5.01 -19.10 -11.44
C LYS A 364 5.31 -19.41 -9.98
N GLN A 365 6.20 -20.36 -9.73
CA GLN A 365 6.68 -20.62 -8.39
C GLN A 365 7.73 -19.57 -8.01
N HIS A 366 7.52 -18.91 -6.88
CA HIS A 366 8.43 -17.91 -6.32
C HIS A 366 8.75 -18.23 -4.87
N ASP A 367 9.99 -17.96 -4.47
CA ASP A 367 10.42 -18.03 -3.06
C ASP A 367 10.06 -16.76 -2.26
N LEU A 368 9.28 -15.88 -2.86
CA LEU A 368 8.82 -14.64 -2.24
C LEU A 368 7.51 -14.85 -1.48
N ARG A 369 7.39 -14.24 -0.32
CA ARG A 369 6.16 -14.26 0.49
C ARG A 369 4.96 -13.66 -0.25
N MET A 370 5.19 -12.63 -1.07
CA MET A 370 4.18 -12.02 -1.94
C MET A 370 4.26 -12.60 -3.37
N ALA A 371 4.08 -13.93 -3.50
CA ALA A 371 4.19 -14.61 -4.79
C ALA A 371 3.22 -14.02 -5.85
N ALA A 372 1.98 -13.72 -5.47
CA ALA A 372 1.00 -13.12 -6.37
C ALA A 372 1.39 -11.69 -6.82
N TYR A 373 2.08 -10.90 -5.97
CA TYR A 373 2.63 -9.62 -6.39
C TYR A 373 3.82 -9.80 -7.34
N ALA A 374 4.68 -10.79 -7.12
CA ALA A 374 5.75 -11.12 -8.05
C ALA A 374 5.21 -11.54 -9.42
N ASP A 375 4.16 -12.37 -9.46
CA ASP A 375 3.44 -12.71 -10.70
C ASP A 375 2.84 -11.48 -11.38
N PHE A 376 2.16 -10.61 -10.61
CA PHE A 376 1.63 -9.35 -11.12
C PHE A 376 2.74 -8.49 -11.74
N MET A 377 3.86 -8.35 -11.04
CA MET A 377 5.01 -7.56 -11.49
C MET A 377 5.60 -8.10 -12.79
N LEU A 378 5.79 -9.43 -12.90
CA LEU A 378 6.31 -10.06 -14.12
C LEU A 378 5.33 -9.93 -15.29
N ALA A 379 4.04 -10.19 -15.08
CA ALA A 379 3.01 -10.02 -16.09
C ALA A 379 2.91 -8.57 -16.57
N SER A 380 3.00 -7.62 -15.65
CA SER A 380 2.98 -6.19 -15.96
C SER A 380 4.25 -5.74 -16.69
N ALA A 381 5.41 -6.26 -16.29
CA ALA A 381 6.67 -6.00 -16.99
C ALA A 381 6.63 -6.50 -18.43
N GLN A 382 6.12 -7.71 -18.66
CA GLN A 382 5.91 -8.25 -20.01
C GLN A 382 4.93 -7.37 -20.82
N ALA A 383 3.82 -6.93 -20.21
CA ALA A 383 2.82 -6.12 -20.89
C ALA A 383 3.35 -4.73 -21.31
N LEU A 384 4.36 -4.22 -20.60
CA LEU A 384 4.92 -2.87 -20.75
C LEU A 384 6.35 -2.87 -21.32
N ASP A 385 6.84 -4.01 -21.82
CA ASP A 385 8.18 -4.20 -22.38
C ASP A 385 9.32 -3.79 -21.40
N LEU A 386 9.13 -4.08 -20.09
CA LEU A 386 10.11 -3.84 -19.04
C LEU A 386 10.99 -5.10 -18.80
N PRO A 387 12.22 -4.96 -18.26
CA PRO A 387 13.15 -6.08 -18.04
C PRO A 387 12.71 -6.98 -16.86
N GLU A 388 11.91 -8.01 -17.11
CA GLU A 388 11.28 -8.91 -16.12
C GLU A 388 12.24 -9.49 -15.07
N MET A 389 13.29 -10.16 -15.53
CA MET A 389 14.24 -10.85 -14.62
C MET A 389 15.02 -9.89 -13.73
N GLY A 390 15.35 -8.72 -14.25
CA GLY A 390 16.00 -7.66 -13.47
C GLY A 390 15.12 -7.16 -12.34
N LEU A 391 13.82 -6.95 -12.61
CA LEU A 391 12.86 -6.44 -11.63
C LEU A 391 12.57 -7.44 -10.51
N LEU A 392 12.41 -8.73 -10.82
CA LEU A 392 12.20 -9.75 -9.80
C LEU A 392 13.41 -9.84 -8.85
N ARG A 393 14.62 -9.92 -9.43
CA ARG A 393 15.86 -9.91 -8.65
C ARG A 393 16.00 -8.64 -7.80
N THR A 394 15.63 -7.49 -8.34
CA THR A 394 15.65 -6.21 -7.63
C THR A 394 14.69 -6.23 -6.43
N LEU A 395 13.46 -6.76 -6.61
CA LEU A 395 12.51 -6.91 -5.51
C LEU A 395 13.03 -7.83 -4.41
N GLU A 396 13.59 -9.00 -4.79
CA GLU A 396 14.18 -9.94 -3.84
C GLU A 396 15.35 -9.32 -3.05
N MET A 397 16.25 -8.65 -3.76
CA MET A 397 17.38 -7.96 -3.13
C MET A 397 16.92 -6.83 -2.22
N ASN A 398 15.93 -6.06 -2.66
CA ASN A 398 15.33 -4.98 -1.90
C ASN A 398 14.73 -5.49 -0.57
N GLN A 399 13.97 -6.57 -0.59
CA GLN A 399 13.40 -7.18 0.62
C GLN A 399 14.47 -7.75 1.55
N LYS A 400 15.49 -8.41 1.00
CA LYS A 400 16.62 -8.94 1.78
C LYS A 400 17.46 -7.80 2.39
N GLN A 401 17.72 -6.74 1.62
CA GLN A 401 18.45 -5.57 2.11
C GLN A 401 17.65 -4.84 3.20
N THR A 402 16.35 -4.65 2.99
CA THR A 402 15.44 -4.06 3.97
C THR A 402 15.50 -4.78 5.32
N ALA A 403 15.45 -6.11 5.31
CA ALA A 403 15.57 -6.91 6.52
C ALA A 403 16.96 -6.77 7.19
N ARG A 404 18.01 -6.55 6.40
CA ARG A 404 19.38 -6.37 6.88
C ARG A 404 19.63 -4.98 7.46
N ASP A 405 19.24 -3.94 6.72
CA ASP A 405 19.47 -2.54 7.11
C ASP A 405 18.72 -2.18 8.39
N ALA A 406 17.60 -2.85 8.61
CA ALA A 406 16.83 -2.75 9.84
C ALA A 406 17.48 -3.49 11.03
N SER A 407 18.44 -4.36 10.80
CA SER A 407 19.13 -5.12 11.85
C SER A 407 20.47 -4.48 12.22
N ILE A 408 20.50 -3.83 13.36
CA ILE A 408 21.75 -3.31 13.97
C ILE A 408 22.80 -4.43 14.11
N LEU A 409 22.34 -5.64 14.47
CA LEU A 409 23.22 -6.80 14.56
C LEU A 409 23.87 -7.11 13.22
N TRP A 410 23.09 -7.07 12.13
CA TRP A 410 23.62 -7.32 10.81
C TRP A 410 24.65 -6.26 10.40
N SER A 411 24.33 -4.99 10.55
CA SER A 411 25.21 -3.88 10.20
C SER A 411 26.56 -3.99 10.93
N VAL A 412 26.53 -4.23 12.23
CA VAL A 412 27.76 -4.38 13.03
C VAL A 412 28.50 -5.67 12.69
N LEU A 413 27.78 -6.79 12.46
CA LEU A 413 28.38 -8.08 12.11
C LEU A 413 29.06 -8.04 10.74
N GLU A 414 28.42 -7.45 9.72
CA GLU A 414 29.01 -7.32 8.39
C GLU A 414 30.31 -6.50 8.45
N GLN A 415 30.30 -5.38 9.14
CA GLN A 415 31.51 -4.58 9.32
C GLN A 415 32.59 -5.33 10.10
N TRP A 416 32.20 -6.12 11.12
CA TRP A 416 33.13 -6.96 11.86
C TRP A 416 33.78 -8.03 10.96
N VAL A 417 33.03 -8.69 10.09
CA VAL A 417 33.60 -9.69 9.15
C VAL A 417 34.47 -9.02 8.09
N ARG A 418 34.08 -7.82 7.62
CA ARG A 418 34.82 -7.04 6.59
C ARG A 418 35.98 -6.21 7.14
N GLN A 419 36.33 -6.33 8.44
CA GLN A 419 37.50 -5.65 8.97
C GLN A 419 38.76 -6.06 8.20
N VAL A 420 39.32 -5.10 7.48
CA VAL A 420 40.56 -5.29 6.71
C VAL A 420 41.74 -5.40 7.67
N TRP A 421 42.60 -6.35 7.40
CA TRP A 421 43.80 -6.59 8.16
C TRP A 421 44.94 -7.07 7.23
N ASN A 422 46.12 -6.49 7.36
CA ASN A 422 47.27 -6.98 6.63
C ASN A 422 47.87 -8.18 7.39
N ASN A 423 47.94 -9.32 6.71
CA ASN A 423 48.54 -10.51 7.29
C ASN A 423 50.02 -10.24 7.60
N PRO A 424 50.46 -10.34 8.87
CA PRO A 424 51.84 -10.04 9.24
C PRO A 424 52.88 -10.96 8.59
N GLN A 425 52.47 -12.12 8.08
CA GLN A 425 53.34 -13.11 7.47
C GLN A 425 53.50 -12.93 5.95
N THR A 426 52.40 -12.53 5.26
CA THR A 426 52.38 -12.39 3.81
C THR A 426 52.34 -10.93 3.34
N ASN A 427 52.07 -10.00 4.24
CA ASN A 427 51.81 -8.57 3.97
C ASN A 427 50.69 -8.32 2.95
N GLU A 428 49.82 -9.31 2.75
CA GLU A 428 48.65 -9.19 1.86
C GLU A 428 47.42 -8.72 2.65
N PRO A 429 46.62 -7.85 2.08
CA PRO A 429 45.37 -7.44 2.70
C PRO A 429 44.36 -8.59 2.70
N GLY A 430 43.68 -8.78 3.83
CA GLY A 430 42.66 -9.81 4.01
C GLY A 430 41.60 -9.38 5.02
N PHE A 431 40.57 -10.16 5.19
CA PHE A 431 39.56 -9.91 6.21
C PHE A 431 39.89 -10.68 7.50
N LYS A 432 40.15 -9.93 8.58
CA LYS A 432 40.60 -10.45 9.87
C LYS A 432 39.76 -11.58 10.44
N ASN A 433 38.43 -11.44 10.33
CA ASN A 433 37.49 -12.31 11.00
C ASN A 433 36.81 -13.33 10.04
N ASN A 434 37.14 -13.27 8.76
CA ASN A 434 36.59 -14.16 7.75
C ASN A 434 37.11 -15.61 7.96
N GLY A 435 36.16 -16.55 8.08
CA GLY A 435 36.48 -17.98 8.23
C GLY A 435 36.98 -18.40 9.63
N GLN A 436 37.02 -17.52 10.62
CA GLN A 436 37.49 -17.83 11.97
C GLN A 436 36.34 -18.31 12.87
N TRP A 437 36.62 -19.33 13.70
CA TRP A 437 35.70 -19.83 14.71
C TRP A 437 35.75 -18.95 15.97
N THR A 438 34.55 -18.56 16.46
CA THR A 438 34.43 -17.74 17.68
C THR A 438 33.25 -18.24 18.54
N THR A 439 33.27 -17.97 19.84
CA THR A 439 32.10 -18.23 20.72
C THR A 439 31.16 -17.04 20.72
N ALA A 440 29.88 -17.28 21.08
CA ALA A 440 28.91 -16.18 21.20
C ALA A 440 29.35 -15.09 22.21
N ALA A 441 30.03 -15.47 23.30
CA ALA A 441 30.51 -14.53 24.31
C ALA A 441 31.63 -13.63 23.76
N LYS A 442 32.62 -14.21 23.07
CA LYS A 442 33.69 -13.45 22.45
C LYS A 442 33.16 -12.56 21.33
N LEU A 443 32.33 -13.11 20.45
CA LEU A 443 31.71 -12.37 19.37
C LEU A 443 30.90 -11.18 19.90
N HIS A 444 30.05 -11.39 20.94
CA HIS A 444 29.27 -10.31 21.55
C HIS A 444 30.16 -9.18 22.08
N ALA A 445 31.29 -9.50 22.74
CA ALA A 445 32.19 -8.49 23.25
C ALA A 445 32.86 -7.69 22.11
N GLU A 446 33.27 -8.34 21.03
CA GLU A 446 33.86 -7.70 19.85
C GLU A 446 32.88 -6.84 19.09
N LEU A 447 31.66 -7.35 18.83
CA LEU A 447 30.58 -6.59 18.18
C LEU A 447 30.13 -5.37 19.01
N ARG A 448 30.08 -5.52 20.34
CA ARG A 448 29.76 -4.42 21.25
C ARG A 448 30.82 -3.31 21.18
N GLY A 449 32.11 -3.70 21.14
CA GLY A 449 33.23 -2.77 20.95
C GLY A 449 33.12 -2.03 19.62
N LEU A 450 32.83 -2.75 18.53
CA LEU A 450 32.65 -2.16 17.22
C LEU A 450 31.44 -1.24 17.16
N ALA A 451 30.28 -1.63 17.76
CA ALA A 451 29.08 -0.80 17.86
C ALA A 451 29.34 0.52 18.59
N ASN A 452 30.24 0.52 19.60
CA ASN A 452 30.68 1.74 20.27
C ASN A 452 31.48 2.64 19.33
N THR A 453 32.40 2.07 18.56
CA THR A 453 33.20 2.82 17.58
C THR A 453 32.34 3.42 16.47
N LEU A 454 31.26 2.72 16.09
CA LEU A 454 30.28 3.17 15.08
C LEU A 454 29.23 4.15 15.63
N GLY A 455 29.24 4.43 16.95
CA GLY A 455 28.26 5.34 17.56
C GLY A 455 26.85 4.76 17.74
N VAL A 456 26.67 3.44 17.56
CA VAL A 456 25.37 2.74 17.62
C VAL A 456 25.23 1.84 18.85
N LEU A 457 26.09 1.99 19.85
CA LEU A 457 26.15 1.12 21.03
C LEU A 457 24.82 1.00 21.78
N ARG A 458 24.12 2.13 22.02
CA ARG A 458 22.85 2.12 22.75
C ARG A 458 21.79 1.27 22.06
N GLU A 459 21.75 1.34 20.75
CA GLU A 459 20.77 0.61 19.94
C GLU A 459 21.14 -0.87 19.85
N TYR A 460 22.44 -1.17 19.71
CA TYR A 460 22.98 -2.53 19.78
C TYR A 460 22.65 -3.19 21.13
N GLU A 461 22.94 -2.56 22.26
CA GLU A 461 22.68 -3.10 23.60
C GLU A 461 21.18 -3.29 23.88
N ARG A 462 20.31 -2.45 23.31
CA ARG A 462 18.86 -2.61 23.42
C ARG A 462 18.37 -3.87 22.69
N GLN A 463 18.92 -4.19 21.53
CA GLN A 463 18.53 -5.38 20.77
C GLN A 463 19.27 -6.64 21.21
N ILE A 464 20.56 -6.51 21.54
CA ILE A 464 21.47 -7.61 21.86
C ILE A 464 22.10 -7.37 23.26
N PRO A 465 21.36 -7.54 24.33
CA PRO A 465 21.85 -7.22 25.68
C PRO A 465 22.91 -8.19 26.21
N ASN A 466 23.02 -9.39 25.65
CA ASN A 466 23.96 -10.42 26.09
C ASN A 466 24.24 -11.48 25.01
N ALA A 467 25.23 -12.34 25.27
CA ALA A 467 25.66 -13.40 24.36
C ALA A 467 24.58 -14.45 24.05
N ARG A 468 23.61 -14.69 24.96
CA ARG A 468 22.49 -15.59 24.73
C ARG A 468 21.51 -15.00 23.72
N SER A 469 21.20 -13.72 23.88
CA SER A 469 20.39 -12.97 22.91
C SER A 469 21.08 -12.91 21.55
N LEU A 470 22.39 -12.70 21.50
CA LEU A 470 23.17 -12.77 20.26
C LEU A 470 23.00 -14.11 19.56
N ALA A 471 23.18 -15.24 20.26
CA ALA A 471 23.09 -16.58 19.69
C ALA A 471 21.69 -16.86 19.12
N GLN A 472 20.64 -16.37 19.76
CA GLN A 472 19.26 -16.50 19.31
C GLN A 472 19.02 -15.65 18.04
N ASN A 473 19.43 -14.40 18.04
CA ASN A 473 19.28 -13.51 16.89
C ASN A 473 20.12 -13.99 15.68
N LEU A 474 21.33 -14.52 15.90
CA LEU A 474 22.15 -15.10 14.83
C LEU A 474 21.46 -16.27 14.13
N LYS A 475 20.74 -17.11 14.87
CA LYS A 475 20.00 -18.24 14.29
C LYS A 475 18.86 -17.77 13.38
N GLU A 476 18.17 -16.71 13.75
CA GLU A 476 17.13 -16.09 12.93
C GLU A 476 17.74 -15.40 11.71
N LEU A 477 18.78 -14.62 11.92
CA LEU A 477 19.46 -13.84 10.89
C LEU A 477 20.20 -14.72 9.86
N SER A 478 20.63 -15.94 10.23
CA SER A 478 21.47 -16.80 9.39
C SER A 478 20.87 -17.12 8.02
N LYS A 479 19.55 -17.23 7.93
CA LYS A 479 18.84 -17.50 6.67
C LYS A 479 18.88 -16.30 5.72
N ASP A 480 18.77 -15.09 6.29
CA ASP A 480 18.74 -13.84 5.53
C ASP A 480 20.16 -13.38 5.13
N MET A 481 21.17 -13.84 5.89
CA MET A 481 22.58 -13.51 5.68
C MET A 481 23.25 -14.29 4.55
N ALA A 482 22.80 -15.50 4.25
CA ALA A 482 23.52 -16.52 3.48
C ALA A 482 24.05 -16.05 2.10
N SER A 483 23.44 -15.02 1.51
CA SER A 483 23.88 -14.46 0.22
C SER A 483 25.09 -13.52 0.31
N VAL A 484 25.46 -13.05 1.50
CA VAL A 484 26.59 -12.13 1.73
C VAL A 484 27.58 -12.70 2.73
N VAL A 485 27.09 -13.29 3.82
CA VAL A 485 27.91 -13.94 4.84
C VAL A 485 27.29 -15.29 5.16
N GLN A 486 28.00 -16.37 4.90
CA GLN A 486 27.59 -17.72 5.31
C GLN A 486 28.00 -17.95 6.77
N MET A 487 27.10 -18.50 7.56
CA MET A 487 27.35 -18.82 8.96
C MET A 487 27.35 -20.34 9.15
N ASP A 488 28.48 -20.86 9.61
CA ASP A 488 28.62 -22.24 10.09
C ASP A 488 28.50 -22.27 11.62
N THR A 489 27.83 -23.30 12.14
CA THR A 489 27.72 -23.51 13.59
C THR A 489 28.22 -24.89 13.94
N LYS A 490 29.12 -24.98 14.92
CA LYS A 490 29.61 -26.25 15.48
C LYS A 490 29.19 -26.36 16.93
N VAL A 491 28.49 -27.44 17.25
CA VAL A 491 28.14 -27.75 18.65
C VAL A 491 29.42 -28.03 19.43
N GLY A 492 29.62 -27.28 20.50
CA GLY A 492 30.81 -27.40 21.37
C GLY A 492 30.41 -27.54 22.83
N ASN A 493 31.33 -28.08 23.64
CA ASN A 493 31.22 -28.09 25.09
C ASN A 493 32.41 -27.29 25.65
N PRO A 494 32.20 -26.19 26.38
CA PRO A 494 30.98 -25.74 27.02
C PRO A 494 30.07 -24.81 26.16
N ALA A 495 30.46 -24.41 24.95
CA ALA A 495 29.72 -23.45 24.16
C ALA A 495 29.78 -23.76 22.66
N ASN A 496 28.71 -23.39 21.94
CA ASN A 496 28.69 -23.46 20.47
C ASN A 496 29.70 -22.47 19.86
N LEU A 497 30.30 -22.88 18.75
CA LEU A 497 31.19 -22.08 17.94
C LEU A 497 30.49 -21.62 16.67
N TYR A 498 30.80 -20.40 16.25
CA TYR A 498 30.25 -19.74 15.05
C TYR A 498 31.40 -19.36 14.15
N LYS A 499 31.22 -19.56 12.85
CA LYS A 499 32.17 -19.13 11.82
C LYS A 499 31.42 -18.38 10.73
N PHE A 500 31.95 -17.27 10.29
CA PHE A 500 31.37 -16.41 9.26
C PHE A 500 32.30 -16.36 8.06
N VAL A 501 31.76 -16.63 6.86
CA VAL A 501 32.51 -16.62 5.61
C VAL A 501 31.80 -15.69 4.62
N LEU A 502 32.51 -14.72 4.06
CA LEU A 502 32.01 -13.86 3.01
C LEU A 502 31.69 -14.67 1.75
N ALA A 503 30.49 -14.51 1.19
CA ALA A 503 30.06 -15.21 -0.03
C ALA A 503 30.80 -14.66 -1.29
N ASP A 504 31.14 -13.37 -1.31
CA ASP A 504 31.89 -12.74 -2.37
C ASP A 504 33.36 -12.55 -1.94
N HIS A 505 34.24 -13.29 -2.60
CA HIS A 505 35.70 -13.21 -2.39
C HIS A 505 36.37 -12.02 -3.10
N VAL A 506 35.60 -11.10 -3.70
CA VAL A 506 36.16 -9.97 -4.46
C VAL A 506 36.36 -8.79 -3.53
N LEU A 507 37.61 -8.50 -3.18
CA LEU A 507 38.02 -7.18 -2.69
C LEU A 507 37.62 -6.15 -3.77
N PRO A 508 36.90 -5.07 -3.45
CA PRO A 508 36.62 -4.02 -4.42
C PRO A 508 37.96 -3.44 -4.90
N GLN A 509 38.25 -3.55 -6.18
CA GLN A 509 39.46 -3.00 -6.81
C GLN A 509 39.54 -1.46 -6.76
N SER A 510 38.54 -0.78 -6.22
CA SER A 510 38.45 0.68 -6.16
C SER A 510 38.99 1.35 -4.88
N GLU A 511 39.47 0.59 -3.89
CA GLU A 511 40.07 1.16 -2.69
C GLU A 511 41.60 1.08 -2.66
N MET A 512 42.28 0.75 -3.75
CA MET A 512 43.71 0.97 -3.94
C MET A 512 43.97 2.35 -4.56
N VAL A 513 43.47 3.42 -3.94
CA VAL A 513 43.94 4.77 -4.20
C VAL A 513 44.93 5.13 -3.08
N GLU A 514 46.13 5.40 -3.55
CA GLU A 514 47.31 5.82 -2.82
C GLU A 514 47.08 6.66 -1.55
N GLY A 515 47.68 6.17 -0.48
CA GLY A 515 48.30 6.97 0.59
C GLY A 515 47.60 8.26 1.03
N THR A 516 46.79 8.16 2.09
CA THR A 516 46.93 9.12 3.20
C THR A 516 46.36 8.49 4.46
N LEU A 517 47.20 8.00 5.32
CA LEU A 517 46.92 7.76 6.73
C LEU A 517 46.46 9.09 7.34
N ILE A 518 45.20 9.14 7.79
CA ILE A 518 44.82 10.11 8.82
C ILE A 518 44.66 9.31 10.10
N ALA A 519 45.48 9.69 11.06
CA ALA A 519 45.62 9.13 12.40
C ALA A 519 44.33 9.30 13.24
#